data_17d8a06c88489fb7ed615f116b664743
#
_entry.id   17d8a06c88489fb7ed615f116b664743
#
_cell.length_a   1.000
_cell.length_b   1.000
_cell.length_c   1.000
_cell.angle_alpha   90.00
_cell.angle_beta   90.00
_cell.angle_gamma   90.00
#
_symmetry.space_group_name_H-M   'P 1'
#
loop_
_entity.id
_entity.type
_entity.pdbx_description
1 polymer ?
#
loop_
_entity_poly.entity_id
_entity_poly.type
_entity_poly.pdbx_seq_one_letter_code
_entity_poly.pdbx_strand_id
1 'polypeptide(L)'
;MQDQIFFEDVIEGQEITSLEKKVTTVNILMYLSTVWLLDRIHFDYPFATQRRGLPNVVAPGNMAGDYYVELLNGWVGEKGDLRKLAIQFRSFMVPDEILVCGGKITKKYIDADKGYVELDLWIKNPDNINCVPGKAVVELPRKGRKEA
;
A
#
# COMPACT_ATOMS: atom_id res chain seq x y z
N MET A 1 -11.60 15.37 -5.86
CA MET A 1 -10.24 15.23 -6.46
C MET A 1 -9.28 15.86 -5.48
N GLN A 2 -8.21 15.15 -5.13
CA GLN A 2 -7.16 15.72 -4.30
C GLN A 2 -6.34 16.68 -5.17
N ASP A 3 -5.93 17.83 -4.62
CA ASP A 3 -5.11 18.79 -5.36
C ASP A 3 -3.75 18.15 -5.71
N GLN A 4 -3.22 18.49 -6.90
CA GLN A 4 -1.92 17.99 -7.34
C GLN A 4 -0.81 18.40 -6.37
N ILE A 5 -0.08 17.43 -5.86
CA ILE A 5 1.10 17.64 -5.01
C ILE A 5 2.34 17.82 -5.89
N PHE A 6 3.17 18.79 -5.54
CA PHE A 6 4.46 19.06 -6.21
C PHE A 6 5.64 18.72 -5.30
N PHE A 7 6.76 18.43 -5.90
CA PHE A 7 8.01 18.10 -5.19
C PHE A 7 8.40 19.16 -4.13
N GLU A 8 8.13 20.41 -4.41
CA GLU A 8 8.43 21.52 -3.50
C GLU A 8 7.51 21.58 -2.28
N ASP A 9 6.31 20.97 -2.35
CA ASP A 9 5.30 21.01 -1.28
C ASP A 9 5.54 19.97 -0.19
N VAL A 10 6.39 18.97 -0.43
CA VAL A 10 6.62 17.87 0.50
C VAL A 10 7.88 18.07 1.34
N ILE A 11 7.85 17.57 2.58
CA ILE A 11 8.92 17.74 3.56
C ILE A 11 9.34 16.36 4.09
N GLU A 12 10.65 16.13 4.21
CA GLU A 12 11.18 14.92 4.86
C GLU A 12 10.68 14.82 6.31
N GLY A 13 10.28 13.61 6.70
CA GLY A 13 9.66 13.35 7.99
C GLY A 13 8.15 13.52 8.04
N GLN A 14 7.53 14.09 7.01
CA GLN A 14 6.08 14.23 6.90
C GLN A 14 5.41 12.89 6.64
N GLU A 15 4.27 12.63 7.28
CA GLU A 15 3.39 11.52 6.93
C GLU A 15 2.42 11.93 5.82
N ILE A 16 2.13 10.99 4.93
CA ILE A 16 1.12 11.16 3.88
C ILE A 16 -0.27 10.79 4.42
N THR A 17 -1.31 11.29 3.78
CA THR A 17 -2.71 10.95 4.15
C THR A 17 -2.91 9.45 4.14
N SER A 18 -3.40 8.89 5.24
CA SER A 18 -3.66 7.46 5.37
C SER A 18 -4.92 7.02 4.62
N LEU A 19 -4.95 5.75 4.24
CA LEU A 19 -6.08 5.08 3.61
C LEU A 19 -6.55 3.94 4.51
N GLU A 20 -7.84 3.92 4.86
CA GLU A 20 -8.44 2.79 5.60
C GLU A 20 -8.99 1.74 4.64
N LYS A 21 -8.73 0.48 4.92
CA LYS A 21 -9.22 -0.68 4.19
C LYS A 21 -9.88 -1.69 5.12
N LYS A 22 -11.17 -1.93 4.94
CA LYS A 22 -11.84 -3.03 5.61
C LYS A 22 -11.62 -4.31 4.81
N VAL A 23 -10.93 -5.27 5.40
CA VAL A 23 -10.80 -6.62 4.83
C VAL A 23 -12.08 -7.40 5.09
N THR A 24 -12.67 -7.97 4.06
CA THR A 24 -13.83 -8.86 4.20
C THR A 24 -13.60 -10.14 3.41
N THR A 25 -14.26 -11.23 3.79
CA THR A 25 -14.24 -12.49 3.03
C THR A 25 -14.66 -12.27 1.58
N VAL A 26 -15.63 -11.37 1.35
CA VAL A 26 -16.12 -11.05 0.00
C VAL A 26 -15.01 -10.36 -0.81
N ASN A 27 -14.32 -9.37 -0.23
CA ASN A 27 -13.20 -8.70 -0.91
C ASN A 27 -12.09 -9.69 -1.27
N ILE A 28 -11.76 -10.60 -0.34
CA ILE A 28 -10.76 -11.65 -0.59
C ILE A 28 -11.21 -12.52 -1.77
N LEU A 29 -12.44 -13.04 -1.77
CA LEU A 29 -12.95 -13.90 -2.84
C LEU A 29 -12.98 -13.18 -4.20
N MET A 30 -13.39 -11.91 -4.24
CA MET A 30 -13.37 -11.10 -5.46
C MET A 30 -11.94 -10.95 -5.99
N TYR A 31 -10.99 -10.65 -5.09
CA TYR A 31 -9.58 -10.55 -5.45
C TYR A 31 -9.04 -11.87 -6.02
N LEU A 32 -9.26 -12.98 -5.31
CA LEU A 32 -8.82 -14.31 -5.74
C LEU A 32 -9.35 -14.67 -7.13
N SER A 33 -10.61 -14.35 -7.40
CA SER A 33 -11.25 -14.61 -8.69
C SER A 33 -10.63 -13.82 -9.82
N THR A 34 -10.16 -12.61 -9.53
CA THR A 34 -9.54 -11.72 -10.52
C THR A 34 -8.13 -12.19 -10.90
N VAL A 35 -7.35 -12.64 -9.90
CA VAL A 35 -5.95 -13.02 -10.09
C VAL A 35 -5.73 -14.53 -10.23
N TRP A 36 -6.80 -15.35 -10.23
CA TRP A 36 -6.75 -16.81 -10.27
C TRP A 36 -5.86 -17.44 -9.18
N LEU A 37 -5.87 -16.87 -8.00
CA LEU A 37 -5.13 -17.37 -6.87
C LEU A 37 -5.99 -18.38 -6.08
N LEU A 38 -5.74 -19.66 -6.25
CA LEU A 38 -6.57 -20.75 -5.72
C LEU A 38 -5.97 -21.42 -4.47
N ASP A 39 -5.08 -20.75 -3.73
CA ASP A 39 -4.58 -21.29 -2.48
C ASP A 39 -5.69 -21.29 -1.41
N ARG A 40 -5.95 -22.47 -0.86
CA ARG A 40 -7.05 -22.73 0.09
C ARG A 40 -6.95 -21.93 1.39
N ILE A 41 -5.77 -21.45 1.78
CA ILE A 41 -5.61 -20.61 2.98
C ILE A 41 -6.41 -19.31 2.92
N HIS A 42 -6.80 -18.87 1.73
CA HIS A 42 -7.50 -17.62 1.52
C HIS A 42 -9.03 -17.75 1.54
N PHE A 43 -9.59 -18.97 1.40
CA PHE A 43 -11.04 -19.16 1.28
C PHE A 43 -11.60 -20.38 2.01
N ASP A 44 -10.77 -21.36 2.36
CA ASP A 44 -11.20 -22.58 3.04
C ASP A 44 -10.86 -22.48 4.52
N TYR A 45 -11.83 -22.05 5.34
CA TYR A 45 -11.64 -21.81 6.76
C TYR A 45 -11.14 -23.05 7.52
N PRO A 46 -11.75 -24.25 7.37
CA PRO A 46 -11.24 -25.47 8.02
C PRO A 46 -9.80 -25.80 7.61
N PHE A 47 -9.45 -25.61 6.34
CA PHE A 47 -8.09 -25.85 5.87
C PHE A 47 -7.11 -24.83 6.47
N ALA A 48 -7.46 -23.54 6.45
CA ALA A 48 -6.61 -22.48 6.98
C ALA A 48 -6.36 -22.68 8.48
N THR A 49 -7.40 -22.94 9.27
CA THR A 49 -7.30 -23.00 10.73
C THR A 49 -6.82 -24.36 11.24
N GLN A 50 -7.43 -25.47 10.79
CA GLN A 50 -7.16 -26.80 11.35
C GLN A 50 -5.94 -27.48 10.72
N ARG A 51 -5.68 -27.22 9.42
CA ARG A 51 -4.54 -27.84 8.72
C ARG A 51 -3.30 -26.97 8.70
N ARG A 52 -3.47 -25.64 8.64
CA ARG A 52 -2.34 -24.68 8.53
C ARG A 52 -2.09 -23.90 9.81
N GLY A 53 -2.96 -24.00 10.82
CA GLY A 53 -2.79 -23.33 12.12
C GLY A 53 -2.92 -21.81 12.04
N LEU A 54 -3.59 -21.30 11.00
CA LEU A 54 -3.81 -19.87 10.84
C LEU A 54 -4.98 -19.40 11.73
N PRO A 55 -5.03 -18.14 12.13
CA PRO A 55 -6.10 -17.62 12.99
C PRO A 55 -7.46 -17.56 12.26
N ASN A 56 -7.44 -17.46 10.95
CA ASN A 56 -8.60 -17.36 10.07
C ASN A 56 -8.15 -17.67 8.64
N VAL A 57 -9.03 -17.56 7.64
CA VAL A 57 -8.57 -17.32 6.28
C VAL A 57 -7.80 -16.00 6.25
N VAL A 58 -6.81 -15.88 5.41
CA VAL A 58 -5.95 -14.70 5.36
C VAL A 58 -6.05 -14.01 4.00
N ALA A 59 -5.96 -12.70 3.98
CA ALA A 59 -5.90 -11.96 2.72
C ALA A 59 -4.60 -12.30 1.97
N PRO A 60 -4.65 -12.38 0.63
CA PRO A 60 -3.44 -12.55 -0.17
C PRO A 60 -2.45 -11.41 0.02
N GLY A 61 -1.18 -11.73 0.14
CA GLY A 61 -0.13 -10.73 0.30
C GLY A 61 -0.09 -9.69 -0.83
N ASN A 62 -0.35 -10.12 -2.06
CA ASN A 62 -0.40 -9.22 -3.22
C ASN A 62 -1.51 -8.17 -3.11
N MET A 63 -2.62 -8.47 -2.43
CA MET A 63 -3.69 -7.50 -2.15
C MET A 63 -3.18 -6.29 -1.34
N ALA A 64 -2.17 -6.48 -0.47
CA ALA A 64 -1.50 -5.37 0.22
C ALA A 64 -0.72 -4.47 -0.75
N GLY A 65 -0.14 -5.05 -1.79
CA GLY A 65 0.51 -4.30 -2.87
C GLY A 65 -0.46 -3.34 -3.56
N ASP A 66 -1.67 -3.81 -3.85
CA ASP A 66 -2.71 -3.00 -4.49
C ASP A 66 -3.21 -1.87 -3.56
N TYR A 67 -3.29 -2.12 -2.25
CA TYR A 67 -3.60 -1.06 -1.28
C TYR A 67 -2.54 0.05 -1.26
N TYR A 68 -1.26 -0.30 -1.40
CA TYR A 68 -0.19 0.68 -1.52
C TYR A 68 -0.24 1.45 -2.85
N VAL A 69 -0.55 0.77 -3.94
CA VAL A 69 -0.72 1.44 -5.24
C VAL A 69 -1.87 2.44 -5.19
N GLU A 70 -3.00 2.06 -4.58
CA GLU A 70 -4.13 2.97 -4.39
C GLU A 70 -3.77 4.17 -3.51
N LEU A 71 -3.10 3.93 -2.37
CA LEU A 71 -2.63 4.98 -1.46
C LEU A 71 -1.70 5.97 -2.17
N LEU A 72 -0.69 5.44 -2.85
CA LEU A 72 0.35 6.26 -3.48
C LEU A 72 -0.17 7.01 -4.70
N ASN A 73 -0.93 6.35 -5.59
CA ASN A 73 -1.52 7.01 -6.74
C ASN A 73 -2.53 8.10 -6.32
N GLY A 74 -3.32 7.84 -5.28
CA GLY A 74 -4.20 8.86 -4.71
C GLY A 74 -3.42 10.05 -4.15
N TRP A 75 -2.26 9.83 -3.55
CA TRP A 75 -1.43 10.88 -2.97
C TRP A 75 -0.65 11.67 -4.02
N VAL A 76 0.01 11.01 -4.98
CA VAL A 76 0.85 11.71 -5.99
C VAL A 76 0.03 12.53 -7.00
N GLY A 77 -1.26 12.20 -7.20
CA GLY A 77 -2.12 12.85 -8.17
C GLY A 77 -1.83 12.45 -9.61
N GLU A 78 -2.48 13.12 -10.56
CA GLU A 78 -2.44 12.75 -12.00
C GLU A 78 -1.07 12.90 -12.65
N LYS A 79 -0.23 13.80 -12.14
CA LYS A 79 1.08 14.13 -12.70
C LYS A 79 2.26 13.47 -11.98
N GLY A 80 1.98 12.72 -10.94
CA GLY A 80 2.98 11.95 -10.22
C GLY A 80 3.00 10.49 -10.66
N ASP A 81 4.11 9.81 -10.41
CA ASP A 81 4.32 8.42 -10.82
C ASP A 81 4.90 7.57 -9.70
N LEU A 82 4.35 6.38 -9.49
CA LEU A 82 4.99 5.35 -8.66
C LEU A 82 6.13 4.69 -9.45
N ARG A 83 7.36 4.91 -9.02
CA ARG A 83 8.56 4.40 -9.70
C ARG A 83 9.05 3.08 -9.14
N LYS A 84 8.90 2.87 -7.83
CA LYS A 84 9.36 1.66 -7.16
C LYS A 84 8.51 1.37 -5.94
N LEU A 85 8.16 0.10 -5.77
CA LEU A 85 7.48 -0.42 -4.59
C LEU A 85 8.14 -1.73 -4.17
N ALA A 86 8.56 -1.82 -2.92
CA ALA A 86 9.07 -3.04 -2.31
C ALA A 86 8.31 -3.28 -1.01
N ILE A 87 7.80 -4.49 -0.81
CA ILE A 87 7.00 -4.86 0.37
C ILE A 87 7.52 -6.14 1.00
N GLN A 88 7.26 -6.30 2.29
CA GLN A 88 7.58 -7.50 3.06
C GLN A 88 6.36 -7.98 3.83
N PHE A 89 6.05 -9.27 3.75
CA PHE A 89 4.98 -9.87 4.53
C PHE A 89 5.51 -10.25 5.92
N ARG A 90 4.95 -9.65 6.98
CA ARG A 90 5.37 -9.85 8.37
C ARG A 90 4.29 -10.47 9.23
N SER A 91 3.03 -10.15 8.97
CA SER A 91 1.90 -10.67 9.68
C SER A 91 0.70 -10.82 8.73
N PHE A 92 -0.32 -11.53 9.19
CA PHE A 92 -1.53 -11.78 8.41
C PHE A 92 -2.48 -10.57 8.47
N MET A 93 -3.19 -10.38 7.38
CA MET A 93 -4.38 -9.53 7.29
C MET A 93 -5.58 -10.47 7.26
N VAL A 94 -6.46 -10.39 8.23
CA VAL A 94 -7.61 -11.30 8.36
C VAL A 94 -8.94 -10.57 8.11
N PRO A 95 -10.01 -11.32 7.75
CA PRO A 95 -11.35 -10.74 7.61
C PRO A 95 -11.80 -9.99 8.86
N ASP A 96 -12.66 -9.00 8.65
CA ASP A 96 -13.28 -8.13 9.64
C ASP A 96 -12.34 -7.11 10.33
N GLU A 97 -11.08 -7.11 9.99
CA GLU A 97 -10.16 -6.06 10.39
C GLU A 97 -10.27 -4.80 9.51
N ILE A 98 -10.09 -3.64 10.16
CA ILE A 98 -9.84 -2.37 9.46
C ILE A 98 -8.34 -2.12 9.49
N LEU A 99 -7.74 -2.10 8.32
CA LEU A 99 -6.32 -1.84 8.12
C LEU A 99 -6.10 -0.35 7.85
N VAL A 100 -5.06 0.20 8.44
CA VAL A 100 -4.60 1.58 8.16
C VAL A 100 -3.33 1.52 7.32
N CYS A 101 -3.45 1.92 6.06
CA CYS A 101 -2.33 2.05 5.13
C CYS A 101 -1.80 3.48 5.20
N GLY A 102 -0.50 3.65 5.34
CA GLY A 102 0.11 4.97 5.42
C GLY A 102 1.58 4.95 5.03
N GLY A 103 2.18 6.11 5.05
CA GLY A 103 3.59 6.26 4.74
C GLY A 103 4.20 7.53 5.30
N LYS A 104 5.53 7.53 5.40
CA LYS A 104 6.33 8.66 5.86
C LYS A 104 7.44 8.95 4.88
N ILE A 105 7.59 10.20 4.49
CA ILE A 105 8.67 10.66 3.62
C ILE A 105 10.00 10.56 4.36
N THR A 106 10.91 9.77 3.82
CA THR A 106 12.24 9.55 4.40
C THR A 106 13.31 10.37 3.72
N LYS A 107 13.15 10.63 2.42
CA LYS A 107 14.11 11.39 1.63
C LYS A 107 13.46 12.03 0.41
N LYS A 108 13.96 13.17 -0.01
CA LYS A 108 13.62 13.77 -1.29
C LYS A 108 14.88 14.23 -2.02
N TYR A 109 14.93 14.07 -3.34
CA TYR A 109 16.09 14.45 -4.14
C TYR A 109 15.68 14.75 -5.59
N ILE A 110 16.59 15.43 -6.30
CA ILE A 110 16.44 15.72 -7.73
C ILE A 110 17.48 14.90 -8.48
N ASP A 111 17.03 14.19 -9.50
CA ASP A 111 17.90 13.49 -10.45
C ASP A 111 17.39 13.74 -11.88
N ALA A 112 18.31 14.06 -12.79
CA ALA A 112 17.99 14.40 -14.19
C ALA A 112 16.78 15.35 -14.31
N ASP A 113 16.73 16.37 -13.44
CA ASP A 113 15.66 17.37 -13.38
C ASP A 113 14.30 16.93 -12.86
N LYS A 114 14.14 15.67 -12.46
CA LYS A 114 12.94 15.09 -11.87
C LYS A 114 13.01 15.09 -10.36
N GLY A 115 11.87 15.31 -9.71
CA GLY A 115 11.76 15.27 -8.26
C GLY A 115 11.36 13.88 -7.78
N TYR A 116 12.19 13.24 -6.98
CA TYR A 116 11.93 11.93 -6.39
C TYR A 116 11.73 12.02 -4.88
N VAL A 117 10.81 11.19 -4.38
CA VAL A 117 10.50 11.09 -2.95
C VAL A 117 10.53 9.62 -2.55
N GLU A 118 11.33 9.30 -1.53
CA GLU A 118 11.38 7.98 -0.90
C GLU A 118 10.47 7.96 0.32
N LEU A 119 9.73 6.85 0.49
CA LEU A 119 8.81 6.66 1.61
C LEU A 119 9.05 5.32 2.29
N ASP A 120 8.95 5.32 3.61
CA ASP A 120 8.66 4.11 4.39
C ASP A 120 7.14 3.97 4.49
N LEU A 121 6.64 2.73 4.31
CA LEU A 121 5.22 2.43 4.23
C LEU A 121 4.81 1.43 5.32
N TRP A 122 3.55 1.50 5.74
CA TRP A 122 2.96 0.53 6.67
C TRP A 122 1.52 0.19 6.30
N ILE A 123 1.14 -1.05 6.55
CA ILE A 123 -0.25 -1.49 6.68
C ILE A 123 -0.41 -2.04 8.09
N LYS A 124 -1.10 -1.30 8.95
CA LYS A 124 -1.30 -1.65 10.35
C LYS A 124 -2.68 -2.23 10.57
N ASN A 125 -2.73 -3.30 11.35
CA ASN A 125 -3.97 -3.90 11.84
C ASN A 125 -4.49 -3.15 13.10
N PRO A 126 -5.67 -3.52 13.65
CA PRO A 126 -6.22 -2.89 14.86
C PRO A 126 -5.30 -2.94 16.08
N ASP A 127 -4.42 -3.94 16.17
CA ASP A 127 -3.43 -4.07 17.24
C ASP A 127 -2.17 -3.21 17.00
N ASN A 128 -2.20 -2.34 16.00
CA ASN A 128 -1.08 -1.49 15.58
C ASN A 128 0.16 -2.28 15.10
N ILE A 129 -0.02 -3.53 14.71
CA ILE A 129 1.03 -4.35 14.12
C ILE A 129 1.16 -3.96 12.64
N ASN A 130 2.38 -3.61 12.20
CA ASN A 130 2.65 -3.40 10.78
C ASN A 130 2.73 -4.76 10.06
N CYS A 131 1.62 -5.18 9.48
CA CYS A 131 1.50 -6.48 8.81
C CYS A 131 2.35 -6.57 7.55
N VAL A 132 2.46 -5.47 6.82
CA VAL A 132 3.17 -5.43 5.53
C VAL A 132 3.98 -4.14 5.43
N PRO A 133 5.16 -4.06 6.08
CA PRO A 133 6.05 -2.91 5.88
C PRO A 133 6.51 -2.83 4.41
N GLY A 134 6.67 -1.61 3.92
CA GLY A 134 7.11 -1.36 2.56
C GLY A 134 8.00 -0.14 2.42
N LYS A 135 8.56 0.00 1.21
CA LYS A 135 9.29 1.19 0.76
C LYS A 135 8.84 1.54 -0.64
N ALA A 136 8.71 2.82 -0.90
CA ALA A 136 8.38 3.31 -2.24
C ALA A 136 9.31 4.44 -2.68
N VAL A 137 9.42 4.58 -3.99
CA VAL A 137 9.96 5.78 -4.64
C VAL A 137 8.88 6.29 -5.58
N VAL A 138 8.51 7.54 -5.43
CA VAL A 138 7.60 8.22 -6.34
C VAL A 138 8.30 9.40 -7.02
N GLU A 139 7.88 9.71 -8.23
CA GLU A 139 8.23 10.92 -8.94
C GLU A 139 7.10 11.94 -8.77
N LEU A 140 7.41 13.15 -8.38
CA LEU A 140 6.46 14.26 -8.28
C LEU A 140 6.80 15.34 -9.31
N PRO A 141 5.78 15.99 -9.90
CA PRO A 141 6.01 17.14 -10.77
C PRO A 141 6.67 18.26 -10.00
N ARG A 142 7.44 19.09 -10.69
CA ARG A 142 8.10 20.27 -10.14
C ARG A 142 7.39 21.56 -10.53
N LYS A 143 7.26 22.50 -9.58
CA LYS A 143 6.65 23.80 -9.84
C LYS A 143 7.45 24.58 -10.88
N GLY A 144 6.73 25.27 -11.78
CA GLY A 144 7.35 26.16 -12.76
C GLY A 144 7.99 25.48 -13.99
N ARG A 145 7.86 24.15 -14.12
CA ARG A 145 8.28 23.44 -15.33
C ARG A 145 7.09 23.10 -16.23
N LYS A 146 7.25 23.39 -17.52
CA LYS A 146 6.36 22.84 -18.55
C LYS A 146 6.71 21.37 -18.74
N GLU A 147 5.68 20.53 -18.73
CA GLU A 147 5.80 19.15 -19.17
C GLU A 147 6.30 19.14 -20.62
N ALA A 148 7.31 18.30 -20.89
CA ALA A 148 7.83 18.10 -22.24
C ALA A 148 6.91 17.15 -23.02
#